data_c319190dcc230a8a85aa83a660137b37
#
_entry.id   c319190dcc230a8a85aa83a660137b37
#
_cell.length_a   1.000
_cell.length_b   1.000
_cell.length_c   1.000
_cell.angle_alpha   90.00
_cell.angle_beta   90.00
_cell.angle_gamma   90.00
#
_symmetry.space_group_name_H-M   'P 1'
#
loop_
_entity.id
_entity.type
_entity.pdbx_description
1 polymer ?
#
loop_
_entity_poly.entity_id
_entity_poly.type
_entity_poly.pdbx_seq_one_letter_code
_entity_poly.pdbx_strand_id
1 'polypeptide(L)'
;MANFRRRSSSLFPGLLLLFVGLLLLLHNYRGLGIVEVLGHWWPLILIFWGAIKLYERMAASRSGDPESAKIAPGEVLLVLGLLSLLGIVVAVEIGKRELPGRLGGWGNSFEFGLEVAPKPVPVDARITIRNGHGDISVRPSDEAQIRISGKKYAKAWNEGEAQKFADRVSIEIVKNGDGYEIRRTEPGTGDSRISLDLDVAVPKKAALTIRNEKGDITVADMGRPVSLTNGTGNIEVRGTAGDVDIDTKKCDIKVSDTNGNIKISGHGGDISVSGATGGLTIDGEFYGAIRADKVAKGVRFISRRTDLTLSQLAGHMEAGPGSLEIFDAPGNLSVRTQDDITLENAGGKVKIDNRRGNVDVRFSFLPKEDIEISNASAGITLSLPESASFEIVADCHSGDIDSEFQADSLKLTPGAGSKDAHLEGNYGTGRGPKITLKTSYGSISLHRTSSDIPAPPKPPRVKVPPAPGDSEEN
;
A
#
# COMPACT_ATOMS: atom_id res chain seq x y z
N MET A 1 -12.23 -33.33 70.03
CA MET A 1 -13.16 -34.03 69.12
C MET A 1 -13.65 -33.05 68.07
N ALA A 2 -13.13 -33.13 66.85
CA ALA A 2 -13.46 -32.25 65.79
C ALA A 2 -14.72 -32.71 65.07
N ASN A 3 -15.81 -31.93 65.22
CA ASN A 3 -17.09 -32.17 64.55
C ASN A 3 -16.94 -31.88 63.06
N PHE A 4 -16.81 -32.90 62.24
CA PHE A 4 -16.98 -32.82 60.79
C PHE A 4 -18.47 -32.54 60.49
N ARG A 5 -18.80 -31.25 60.23
CA ARG A 5 -20.10 -30.88 59.67
C ARG A 5 -20.19 -31.43 58.25
N ARG A 6 -21.02 -32.43 58.00
CA ARG A 6 -21.43 -32.87 56.64
C ARG A 6 -22.16 -31.71 55.99
N ARG A 7 -21.49 -31.02 55.00
CA ARG A 7 -22.16 -30.14 54.07
C ARG A 7 -23.03 -31.01 53.17
N SER A 8 -24.34 -30.82 53.22
CA SER A 8 -25.25 -31.38 52.25
C SER A 8 -24.91 -30.68 50.90
N SER A 9 -24.23 -31.39 50.02
CA SER A 9 -23.96 -30.90 48.68
C SER A 9 -25.26 -30.98 47.87
N SER A 10 -25.74 -29.85 47.38
CA SER A 10 -26.88 -29.81 46.46
C SER A 10 -26.57 -30.67 45.22
N LEU A 11 -27.51 -31.49 44.80
CA LEU A 11 -27.39 -32.34 43.59
C LEU A 11 -27.41 -31.54 42.30
N PHE A 12 -27.88 -30.29 42.36
CA PHE A 12 -28.07 -29.43 41.18
C PHE A 12 -26.79 -29.14 40.42
N PRO A 13 -25.64 -28.74 41.01
CA PRO A 13 -24.42 -28.45 40.24
C PRO A 13 -23.89 -29.66 39.45
N GLY A 14 -23.97 -30.87 40.04
CA GLY A 14 -23.52 -32.10 39.38
C GLY A 14 -24.39 -32.47 38.18
N LEU A 15 -25.71 -32.34 38.32
CA LEU A 15 -26.68 -32.62 37.26
C LEU A 15 -26.61 -31.61 36.11
N LEU A 16 -26.34 -30.34 36.44
CA LEU A 16 -26.12 -29.28 35.47
C LEU A 16 -24.86 -29.53 34.64
N LEU A 17 -23.74 -29.89 35.27
CA LEU A 17 -22.50 -30.23 34.59
C LEU A 17 -22.66 -31.42 33.64
N LEU A 18 -23.40 -32.43 34.07
CA LEU A 18 -23.70 -33.62 33.27
C LEU A 18 -24.57 -33.25 32.05
N PHE A 19 -25.55 -32.38 32.24
CA PHE A 19 -26.40 -31.88 31.14
C PHE A 19 -25.62 -31.03 30.12
N VAL A 20 -24.76 -30.13 30.61
CA VAL A 20 -23.88 -29.31 29.71
C VAL A 20 -22.89 -30.21 28.99
N GLY A 21 -22.29 -31.21 29.66
CA GLY A 21 -21.40 -32.18 29.02
C GLY A 21 -22.10 -33.00 27.95
N LEU A 22 -23.34 -33.43 28.18
CA LEU A 22 -24.15 -34.15 27.21
C LEU A 22 -24.53 -33.26 25.99
N LEU A 23 -24.86 -31.98 26.22
CA LEU A 23 -25.12 -31.02 25.13
C LEU A 23 -23.89 -30.77 24.27
N LEU A 24 -22.71 -30.60 24.89
CA LEU A 24 -21.46 -30.47 24.17
C LEU A 24 -21.10 -31.71 23.33
N LEU A 25 -21.40 -32.90 23.88
CA LEU A 25 -21.17 -34.17 23.20
C LEU A 25 -22.12 -34.33 22.00
N LEU A 26 -23.40 -33.94 22.14
CA LEU A 26 -24.39 -33.94 21.05
C LEU A 26 -24.07 -32.92 19.98
N HIS A 27 -23.54 -31.76 20.35
CA HIS A 27 -23.07 -30.78 19.40
C HIS A 27 -21.93 -31.32 18.51
N ASN A 28 -20.94 -31.95 19.15
CA ASN A 28 -19.77 -32.51 18.45
C ASN A 28 -20.14 -33.70 17.52
N TYR A 29 -21.23 -34.44 17.86
CA TYR A 29 -21.61 -35.63 17.12
C TYR A 29 -22.68 -35.40 16.05
N ARG A 30 -23.55 -34.37 16.18
CA ARG A 30 -24.66 -34.09 15.25
C ARG A 30 -24.72 -32.69 14.68
N GLY A 31 -23.75 -31.82 14.97
CA GLY A 31 -23.71 -30.44 14.45
C GLY A 31 -24.89 -29.58 14.93
N LEU A 32 -25.53 -29.92 16.03
CA LEU A 32 -26.66 -29.15 16.57
C LEU A 32 -26.16 -27.76 17.02
N GLY A 33 -26.80 -26.70 16.56
CA GLY A 33 -26.53 -25.34 17.01
C GLY A 33 -26.80 -25.17 18.50
N ILE A 34 -25.78 -25.19 19.33
CA ILE A 34 -25.93 -25.04 20.80
C ILE A 34 -26.69 -23.76 21.12
N VAL A 35 -26.48 -22.68 20.34
CA VAL A 35 -27.13 -21.38 20.53
C VAL A 35 -28.64 -21.45 20.29
N GLU A 36 -29.10 -22.20 19.29
CA GLU A 36 -30.53 -22.39 19.00
C GLU A 36 -31.20 -23.24 20.09
N VAL A 37 -30.53 -24.31 20.55
CA VAL A 37 -31.04 -25.20 21.61
C VAL A 37 -31.11 -24.43 22.93
N LEU A 38 -30.06 -23.73 23.32
CA LEU A 38 -30.02 -22.92 24.54
C LEU A 38 -31.06 -21.78 24.50
N GLY A 39 -31.18 -21.08 23.35
CA GLY A 39 -32.14 -20.01 23.19
C GLY A 39 -33.61 -20.42 23.33
N HIS A 40 -33.95 -21.66 22.92
CA HIS A 40 -35.34 -22.15 22.99
C HIS A 40 -35.68 -22.85 24.34
N TRP A 41 -34.71 -23.54 24.95
CA TRP A 41 -34.94 -24.44 26.08
C TRP A 41 -34.45 -23.91 27.44
N TRP A 42 -33.90 -22.68 27.48
CA TRP A 42 -33.41 -22.10 28.73
C TRP A 42 -34.45 -21.97 29.85
N PRO A 43 -35.75 -21.74 29.57
CA PRO A 43 -36.71 -21.66 30.69
C PRO A 43 -36.83 -22.97 31.44
N LEU A 44 -36.58 -24.11 30.77
CA LEU A 44 -36.60 -25.43 31.42
C LEU A 44 -35.51 -25.57 32.50
N ILE A 45 -34.38 -24.92 32.38
CA ILE A 45 -33.30 -24.93 33.37
C ILE A 45 -33.80 -24.29 34.66
N LEU A 46 -34.51 -23.18 34.58
CA LEU A 46 -35.11 -22.51 35.74
C LEU A 46 -36.24 -23.32 36.36
N ILE A 47 -37.09 -23.93 35.55
CA ILE A 47 -38.18 -24.79 36.01
C ILE A 47 -37.59 -26.01 36.73
N PHE A 48 -36.57 -26.63 36.18
CA PHE A 48 -35.91 -27.81 36.80
C PHE A 48 -35.21 -27.45 38.09
N TRP A 49 -34.52 -26.30 38.15
CA TRP A 49 -33.90 -25.80 39.39
C TRP A 49 -34.96 -25.53 40.47
N GLY A 50 -36.08 -24.88 40.11
CA GLY A 50 -37.20 -24.62 41.02
C GLY A 50 -37.82 -25.91 41.55
N ALA A 51 -38.02 -26.92 40.69
CA ALA A 51 -38.56 -28.23 41.07
C ALA A 51 -37.63 -28.99 42.03
N ILE A 52 -36.32 -28.98 41.78
CA ILE A 52 -35.34 -29.60 42.71
C ILE A 52 -35.37 -28.89 44.04
N LYS A 53 -35.42 -27.59 44.12
CA LYS A 53 -35.50 -26.82 45.36
C LYS A 53 -36.80 -27.08 46.13
N LEU A 54 -37.90 -27.20 45.43
CA LEU A 54 -39.16 -27.54 46.01
C LEU A 54 -39.13 -28.97 46.62
N TYR A 55 -38.53 -29.93 45.88
CA TYR A 55 -38.36 -31.29 46.35
C TYR A 55 -37.42 -31.35 47.58
N GLU A 56 -36.29 -30.68 47.57
CA GLU A 56 -35.37 -30.58 48.73
C GLU A 56 -36.07 -29.97 49.92
N ARG A 57 -36.93 -28.97 49.80
CA ARG A 57 -37.69 -28.33 50.84
C ARG A 57 -38.78 -29.25 51.38
N MET A 58 -39.46 -30.02 50.56
CA MET A 58 -40.45 -30.99 50.95
C MET A 58 -39.81 -32.20 51.69
N ALA A 59 -38.64 -32.65 51.23
CA ALA A 59 -37.88 -33.70 51.87
C ALA A 59 -37.32 -33.27 53.26
N ALA A 60 -36.82 -32.02 53.35
CA ALA A 60 -36.35 -31.43 54.60
C ALA A 60 -37.48 -31.25 55.65
N SER A 61 -38.71 -30.92 55.22
CA SER A 61 -39.91 -30.84 56.06
C SER A 61 -40.32 -32.19 56.68
N ARG A 62 -40.01 -33.31 55.99
CA ARG A 62 -40.27 -34.67 56.50
C ARG A 62 -39.19 -35.19 57.44
N SER A 63 -37.96 -34.68 57.37
CA SER A 63 -36.80 -35.12 58.15
C SER A 63 -36.52 -34.24 59.36
N GLY A 64 -37.30 -33.21 59.65
CA GLY A 64 -37.22 -32.38 60.86
C GLY A 64 -35.97 -31.51 60.99
N ASP A 65 -35.20 -31.32 59.91
CA ASP A 65 -33.95 -30.54 59.92
C ASP A 65 -34.08 -29.28 59.05
N PRO A 66 -34.42 -28.10 59.61
CA PRO A 66 -34.72 -26.90 58.89
C PRO A 66 -33.44 -26.20 58.27
N GLU A 67 -32.25 -26.64 58.63
CA GLU A 67 -31.02 -26.07 58.15
C GLU A 67 -30.63 -26.54 56.68
N SER A 68 -31.15 -27.69 56.28
CA SER A 68 -30.88 -28.30 55.00
C SER A 68 -31.61 -27.60 53.81
N ALA A 69 -32.58 -26.73 54.11
CA ALA A 69 -33.39 -26.03 53.12
C ALA A 69 -32.87 -24.63 52.78
N LYS A 70 -31.71 -24.21 53.31
CA LYS A 70 -31.13 -22.88 52.98
C LYS A 70 -30.45 -22.91 51.64
N ILE A 71 -30.76 -21.90 50.79
CA ILE A 71 -30.11 -21.70 49.50
C ILE A 71 -28.64 -21.33 49.74
N ALA A 72 -27.70 -22.11 49.22
CA ALA A 72 -26.28 -21.82 49.38
C ALA A 72 -25.91 -20.58 48.51
N PRO A 73 -25.10 -19.63 49.02
CA PRO A 73 -24.68 -18.46 48.27
C PRO A 73 -24.03 -18.81 46.93
N GLY A 74 -23.32 -19.94 46.81
CA GLY A 74 -22.71 -20.43 45.57
C GLY A 74 -23.71 -20.85 44.50
N GLU A 75 -24.92 -21.35 44.91
CA GLU A 75 -25.98 -21.69 43.98
C GLU A 75 -26.63 -20.44 43.36
N VAL A 76 -26.80 -19.41 44.18
CA VAL A 76 -27.32 -18.11 43.71
C VAL A 76 -26.35 -17.48 42.69
N LEU A 77 -25.05 -17.51 43.00
CA LEU A 77 -24.01 -17.03 42.10
C LEU A 77 -23.97 -17.83 40.80
N LEU A 78 -24.17 -19.14 40.84
CA LEU A 78 -24.19 -20.00 39.67
C LEU A 78 -25.41 -19.69 38.76
N VAL A 79 -26.59 -19.53 39.36
CA VAL A 79 -27.80 -19.15 38.60
C VAL A 79 -27.70 -17.75 38.04
N LEU A 80 -27.17 -16.76 38.78
CA LEU A 80 -26.93 -15.42 38.30
C LEU A 80 -25.89 -15.40 37.16
N GLY A 81 -24.81 -16.19 37.29
CA GLY A 81 -23.82 -16.36 36.24
C GLY A 81 -24.40 -16.93 34.94
N LEU A 82 -25.29 -17.92 35.08
CA LEU A 82 -25.98 -18.57 33.97
C LEU A 82 -27.00 -17.63 33.32
N LEU A 83 -27.73 -16.83 34.12
CA LEU A 83 -28.63 -15.80 33.62
C LEU A 83 -27.89 -14.64 32.91
N SER A 84 -26.70 -14.27 33.45
CA SER A 84 -25.83 -13.26 32.79
C SER A 84 -25.31 -13.79 31.47
N LEU A 85 -24.82 -15.03 31.42
CA LEU A 85 -24.36 -15.64 30.15
C LEU A 85 -25.50 -15.72 29.12
N LEU A 86 -26.69 -16.07 29.58
CA LEU A 86 -27.88 -16.11 28.74
C LEU A 86 -28.28 -14.72 28.27
N GLY A 87 -28.21 -13.72 29.13
CA GLY A 87 -28.45 -12.32 28.78
C GLY A 87 -27.50 -11.83 27.68
N ILE A 88 -26.23 -12.25 27.77
CA ILE A 88 -25.22 -11.96 26.73
C ILE A 88 -25.57 -12.66 25.41
N VAL A 89 -25.96 -13.93 25.46
CA VAL A 89 -26.37 -14.68 24.25
C VAL A 89 -27.60 -14.05 23.59
N VAL A 90 -28.61 -13.68 24.41
CA VAL A 90 -29.83 -13.02 23.93
C VAL A 90 -29.53 -11.61 23.39
N ALA A 91 -28.66 -10.85 24.05
CA ALA A 91 -28.23 -9.54 23.59
C ALA A 91 -27.46 -9.62 22.25
N VAL A 92 -26.62 -10.66 22.09
CA VAL A 92 -25.93 -10.94 20.81
C VAL A 92 -26.95 -11.32 19.72
N GLU A 93 -27.98 -12.11 20.04
CA GLU A 93 -29.00 -12.53 19.09
C GLU A 93 -29.95 -11.36 18.68
N ILE A 94 -30.33 -10.51 19.63
CA ILE A 94 -31.11 -9.29 19.36
C ILE A 94 -30.23 -8.27 18.61
N GLY A 95 -28.96 -8.13 19.01
CA GLY A 95 -28.00 -7.27 18.31
C GLY A 95 -27.77 -7.69 16.86
N LYS A 96 -27.83 -8.99 16.54
CA LYS A 96 -27.81 -9.49 15.16
C LYS A 96 -29.06 -9.10 14.34
N ARG A 97 -30.22 -8.98 14.98
CA ARG A 97 -31.48 -8.63 14.31
C ARG A 97 -31.69 -7.12 14.16
N GLU A 98 -31.27 -6.32 15.13
CA GLU A 98 -31.57 -4.88 15.17
C GLU A 98 -30.41 -3.95 14.81
N LEU A 99 -29.15 -4.44 14.81
CA LEU A 99 -27.94 -3.67 14.48
C LEU A 99 -27.10 -4.33 13.39
N PRO A 100 -27.64 -4.54 12.19
CA PRO A 100 -26.91 -5.21 11.11
C PRO A 100 -25.64 -4.46 10.65
N GLY A 101 -25.54 -3.15 10.90
CA GLY A 101 -24.42 -2.32 10.42
C GLY A 101 -23.20 -2.23 11.35
N ARG A 102 -23.30 -2.57 12.65
CA ARG A 102 -22.21 -2.35 13.61
C ARG A 102 -21.38 -3.61 13.95
N LEU A 103 -21.89 -4.79 13.70
CA LEU A 103 -21.22 -6.08 13.93
C LEU A 103 -20.82 -6.80 12.62
N GLY A 104 -20.83 -6.10 11.50
CA GLY A 104 -20.64 -6.62 10.15
C GLY A 104 -19.27 -7.26 9.82
N GLY A 105 -18.42 -7.48 10.82
CA GLY A 105 -17.14 -8.18 10.66
C GLY A 105 -17.14 -9.66 11.05
N TRP A 106 -18.22 -10.18 11.62
CA TRP A 106 -18.30 -11.52 12.18
C TRP A 106 -19.18 -12.41 11.30
N GLY A 107 -18.63 -13.47 10.76
CA GLY A 107 -19.32 -14.44 9.89
C GLY A 107 -18.34 -15.10 8.93
N ASN A 108 -18.77 -16.20 8.31
CA ASN A 108 -18.03 -16.85 7.24
C ASN A 108 -18.23 -16.08 5.92
N SER A 109 -17.21 -16.09 5.08
CA SER A 109 -17.31 -15.53 3.74
C SER A 109 -17.78 -16.61 2.78
N PHE A 110 -18.87 -16.37 2.07
CA PHE A 110 -19.41 -17.26 1.05
C PHE A 110 -19.22 -16.64 -0.33
N GLU A 111 -18.83 -17.47 -1.30
CA GLU A 111 -18.52 -17.06 -2.67
C GLU A 111 -19.69 -17.41 -3.60
N PHE A 112 -20.09 -16.46 -4.45
CA PHE A 112 -21.11 -16.62 -5.49
C PHE A 112 -20.58 -16.10 -6.82
N GLY A 113 -20.87 -16.79 -7.92
CA GLY A 113 -20.51 -16.34 -9.25
C GLY A 113 -21.24 -15.06 -9.64
N LEU A 114 -20.56 -14.22 -10.42
CA LEU A 114 -21.11 -13.03 -11.04
C LEU A 114 -20.86 -13.07 -12.53
N GLU A 115 -21.92 -13.07 -13.32
CA GLU A 115 -21.88 -12.90 -14.77
C GLU A 115 -22.88 -11.83 -15.17
N VAL A 116 -22.45 -10.90 -16.02
CA VAL A 116 -23.29 -9.83 -16.57
C VAL A 116 -23.38 -10.00 -18.08
N ALA A 117 -24.56 -9.86 -18.63
CA ALA A 117 -24.76 -9.95 -20.07
C ALA A 117 -23.85 -8.95 -20.81
N PRO A 118 -23.12 -9.38 -21.84
CA PRO A 118 -22.25 -8.49 -22.62
C PRO A 118 -23.01 -7.33 -23.21
N LYS A 119 -22.45 -6.13 -23.17
CA LYS A 119 -23.05 -4.91 -23.72
C LYS A 119 -22.23 -4.35 -24.86
N PRO A 120 -22.79 -4.22 -26.08
CA PRO A 120 -22.11 -3.57 -27.19
C PRO A 120 -21.84 -2.10 -26.88
N VAL A 121 -20.61 -1.64 -27.17
CA VAL A 121 -20.18 -0.25 -26.98
C VAL A 121 -19.24 0.18 -28.12
N PRO A 122 -19.12 1.47 -28.44
CA PRO A 122 -18.09 1.95 -29.37
C PRO A 122 -16.68 1.55 -28.93
N VAL A 123 -15.78 1.32 -29.87
CA VAL A 123 -14.38 0.91 -29.58
C VAL A 123 -13.59 1.98 -28.82
N ASP A 124 -13.99 3.24 -28.94
CA ASP A 124 -13.40 4.41 -28.29
C ASP A 124 -14.27 4.96 -27.14
N ALA A 125 -15.18 4.14 -26.61
CA ALA A 125 -16.09 4.52 -25.54
C ALA A 125 -15.33 5.01 -24.29
N ARG A 126 -15.96 5.92 -23.55
CA ARG A 126 -15.54 6.26 -22.18
C ARG A 126 -16.21 5.31 -21.21
N ILE A 127 -15.42 4.58 -20.44
CA ILE A 127 -15.91 3.58 -19.50
C ILE A 127 -15.52 3.99 -18.09
N THR A 128 -16.51 4.10 -17.23
CA THR A 128 -16.31 4.38 -15.80
C THR A 128 -16.72 3.16 -15.00
N ILE A 129 -15.83 2.64 -14.14
CA ILE A 129 -16.11 1.55 -13.22
C ILE A 129 -16.16 2.12 -11.81
N ARG A 130 -17.25 1.86 -11.10
CA ARG A 130 -17.41 2.23 -9.69
C ARG A 130 -17.69 1.00 -8.86
N ASN A 131 -16.75 0.70 -7.95
CA ASN A 131 -16.92 -0.35 -6.97
C ASN A 131 -16.60 0.19 -5.56
N GLY A 132 -17.27 -0.32 -4.54
CA GLY A 132 -16.97 0.05 -3.15
C GLY A 132 -15.92 -0.87 -2.56
N HIS A 133 -16.14 -2.19 -2.66
CA HIS A 133 -15.29 -3.19 -2.04
C HIS A 133 -15.08 -4.37 -3.00
N GLY A 134 -13.85 -4.82 -3.11
CA GLY A 134 -13.41 -5.93 -3.94
C GLY A 134 -12.38 -5.52 -4.99
N ASP A 135 -11.79 -6.49 -5.61
CA ASP A 135 -10.73 -6.32 -6.58
C ASP A 135 -11.28 -6.02 -7.97
N ILE A 136 -10.55 -5.24 -8.74
CA ILE A 136 -10.95 -4.89 -10.11
C ILE A 136 -9.77 -5.24 -11.04
N SER A 137 -10.01 -6.17 -11.95
CA SER A 137 -9.08 -6.52 -13.02
C SER A 137 -9.65 -6.08 -14.35
N VAL A 138 -8.92 -5.22 -15.08
CA VAL A 138 -9.33 -4.75 -16.40
C VAL A 138 -8.32 -5.19 -17.44
N ARG A 139 -8.82 -5.81 -18.49
CA ARG A 139 -8.02 -6.27 -19.63
C ARG A 139 -8.64 -5.81 -20.96
N PRO A 140 -7.80 -5.61 -21.98
CA PRO A 140 -8.30 -5.23 -23.29
C PRO A 140 -9.03 -6.40 -23.97
N SER A 141 -9.99 -6.04 -24.79
CA SER A 141 -10.67 -6.93 -25.73
C SER A 141 -10.66 -6.31 -27.12
N ASP A 142 -10.55 -7.13 -28.15
CA ASP A 142 -10.68 -6.69 -29.53
C ASP A 142 -12.16 -6.52 -29.94
N GLU A 143 -13.08 -6.99 -29.11
CA GLU A 143 -14.50 -6.90 -29.35
C GLU A 143 -15.05 -5.54 -28.91
N ALA A 144 -15.98 -4.96 -29.69
CA ALA A 144 -16.65 -3.70 -29.41
C ALA A 144 -17.79 -3.89 -28.37
N GLN A 145 -17.44 -4.45 -27.20
CA GLN A 145 -18.39 -4.72 -26.10
C GLN A 145 -17.70 -4.72 -24.74
N ILE A 146 -18.48 -4.49 -23.70
CA ILE A 146 -18.07 -4.67 -22.32
C ILE A 146 -18.52 -6.06 -21.87
N ARG A 147 -17.61 -6.87 -21.35
CA ARG A 147 -17.87 -8.14 -20.66
C ARG A 147 -17.47 -8.02 -19.21
N ILE A 148 -18.30 -8.47 -18.31
CA ILE A 148 -18.06 -8.47 -16.88
C ILE A 148 -18.34 -9.86 -16.35
N SER A 149 -17.36 -10.43 -15.72
CA SER A 149 -17.46 -11.64 -14.91
C SER A 149 -16.80 -11.37 -13.55
N GLY A 150 -16.98 -12.27 -12.60
CA GLY A 150 -16.34 -12.10 -11.32
C GLY A 150 -16.98 -12.91 -10.20
N LYS A 151 -16.75 -12.47 -8.98
CA LYS A 151 -17.20 -13.15 -7.77
C LYS A 151 -17.79 -12.15 -6.78
N LYS A 152 -18.85 -12.59 -6.09
CA LYS A 152 -19.45 -11.88 -4.97
C LYS A 152 -19.06 -12.60 -3.69
N TYR A 153 -18.51 -11.91 -2.74
CA TYR A 153 -18.23 -12.45 -1.41
C TYR A 153 -19.20 -11.83 -0.42
N ALA A 154 -20.05 -12.65 0.17
CA ALA A 154 -20.99 -12.20 1.19
C ALA A 154 -20.63 -12.79 2.55
N LYS A 155 -20.48 -11.93 3.56
CA LYS A 155 -20.23 -12.33 4.95
C LYS A 155 -21.54 -12.55 5.67
N ALA A 156 -21.78 -13.77 6.15
CA ALA A 156 -22.97 -14.16 6.88
C ALA A 156 -22.70 -15.33 7.83
N TRP A 157 -23.66 -15.66 8.68
CA TRP A 157 -23.54 -16.80 9.60
C TRP A 157 -23.82 -18.15 8.92
N ASN A 158 -24.59 -18.13 7.86
CA ASN A 158 -24.91 -19.30 7.04
C ASN A 158 -25.06 -18.94 5.57
N GLU A 159 -24.96 -19.93 4.70
CA GLU A 159 -25.01 -19.76 3.25
C GLU A 159 -26.34 -19.17 2.76
N GLY A 160 -27.48 -19.58 3.34
CA GLY A 160 -28.80 -19.07 2.96
C GLY A 160 -28.99 -17.58 3.27
N GLU A 161 -28.37 -17.06 4.31
CA GLU A 161 -28.32 -15.63 4.59
C GLU A 161 -27.38 -14.91 3.65
N ALA A 162 -26.19 -15.49 3.38
CA ALA A 162 -25.22 -14.95 2.42
C ALA A 162 -25.82 -14.84 1.01
N GLN A 163 -26.56 -15.86 0.57
CA GLN A 163 -27.27 -15.86 -0.73
C GLN A 163 -28.26 -14.69 -0.81
N LYS A 164 -29.05 -14.45 0.24
CA LYS A 164 -30.01 -13.33 0.28
C LYS A 164 -29.32 -11.96 0.18
N PHE A 165 -28.11 -11.82 0.73
CA PHE A 165 -27.34 -10.61 0.57
C PHE A 165 -26.76 -10.49 -0.84
N ALA A 166 -26.20 -11.58 -1.38
CA ALA A 166 -25.63 -11.62 -2.71
C ALA A 166 -26.66 -11.33 -3.81
N ASP A 167 -27.91 -11.79 -3.63
CA ASP A 167 -29.00 -11.58 -4.59
C ASP A 167 -29.49 -10.11 -4.64
N ARG A 168 -29.28 -9.35 -3.58
CA ARG A 168 -29.65 -7.91 -3.54
C ARG A 168 -28.67 -7.03 -4.30
N VAL A 169 -27.48 -7.53 -4.59
CA VAL A 169 -26.42 -6.78 -5.24
C VAL A 169 -26.27 -7.26 -6.67
N SER A 170 -26.43 -6.36 -7.60
CA SER A 170 -26.19 -6.59 -9.02
C SER A 170 -25.25 -5.55 -9.61
N ILE A 171 -24.66 -5.86 -10.75
CA ILE A 171 -23.86 -4.93 -11.54
C ILE A 171 -24.67 -4.53 -12.76
N GLU A 172 -24.76 -3.23 -12.99
CA GLU A 172 -25.41 -2.65 -14.16
C GLU A 172 -24.43 -1.87 -15.02
N ILE A 173 -24.61 -1.98 -16.34
CA ILE A 173 -23.92 -1.16 -17.33
C ILE A 173 -24.92 -0.13 -17.83
N VAL A 174 -24.77 1.11 -17.38
CA VAL A 174 -25.68 2.21 -17.71
C VAL A 174 -25.01 3.14 -18.71
N LYS A 175 -25.73 3.59 -19.74
CA LYS A 175 -25.24 4.67 -20.60
C LYS A 175 -25.39 6.00 -19.85
N ASN A 176 -24.27 6.74 -19.70
CA ASN A 176 -24.25 8.02 -19.01
C ASN A 176 -23.59 9.07 -19.94
N GLY A 177 -24.45 9.89 -20.55
CA GLY A 177 -24.01 10.84 -21.58
C GLY A 177 -23.33 10.12 -22.77
N ASP A 178 -22.09 10.49 -23.07
CA ASP A 178 -21.27 9.89 -24.13
C ASP A 178 -20.50 8.64 -23.68
N GLY A 179 -20.66 8.23 -22.42
CA GLY A 179 -19.92 7.11 -21.83
C GLY A 179 -20.84 6.03 -21.28
N TYR A 180 -20.17 5.01 -20.72
CA TYR A 180 -20.81 3.89 -20.04
C TYR A 180 -20.28 3.81 -18.62
N GLU A 181 -21.19 3.60 -17.67
CA GLU A 181 -20.88 3.45 -16.27
C GLU A 181 -21.23 2.04 -15.79
N ILE A 182 -20.24 1.33 -15.29
CA ILE A 182 -20.38 0.07 -14.60
C ILE A 182 -20.51 0.40 -13.12
N ARG A 183 -21.65 0.11 -12.55
CA ARG A 183 -21.93 0.44 -11.16
C ARG A 183 -22.63 -0.71 -10.45
N ARG A 184 -22.41 -0.77 -9.16
CA ARG A 184 -23.13 -1.64 -8.24
C ARG A 184 -24.52 -1.07 -7.99
N THR A 185 -25.53 -1.90 -8.04
CA THR A 185 -26.91 -1.56 -7.70
C THR A 185 -27.27 -2.23 -6.39
N GLU A 186 -27.63 -1.43 -5.39
CA GLU A 186 -28.05 -1.89 -4.08
C GLU A 186 -29.27 -1.10 -3.60
N PRO A 187 -30.22 -1.74 -2.91
CA PRO A 187 -31.24 -1.02 -2.15
C PRO A 187 -30.61 -0.52 -0.84
N GLY A 188 -30.33 0.77 -0.72
CA GLY A 188 -29.81 1.42 0.49
C GLY A 188 -28.35 1.87 0.42
N THR A 189 -27.80 2.32 1.53
CA THR A 189 -26.38 2.70 1.66
C THR A 189 -25.52 1.43 1.70
N GLY A 190 -24.59 1.27 0.78
CA GLY A 190 -23.73 0.13 0.51
C GLY A 190 -23.42 -0.79 1.69
N ASP A 191 -23.79 -2.05 1.58
CA ASP A 191 -23.55 -3.05 2.63
C ASP A 191 -22.08 -3.48 2.62
N SER A 192 -21.33 -3.12 3.67
CA SER A 192 -19.91 -3.48 3.83
C SER A 192 -19.64 -4.98 3.97
N ARG A 193 -20.70 -5.79 4.08
CA ARG A 193 -20.61 -7.26 4.15
C ARG A 193 -20.41 -7.91 2.79
N ILE A 194 -20.61 -7.17 1.70
CA ILE A 194 -20.50 -7.71 0.34
C ILE A 194 -19.31 -7.05 -0.37
N SER A 195 -18.40 -7.90 -0.84
CA SER A 195 -17.30 -7.53 -1.73
C SER A 195 -17.55 -8.09 -3.12
N LEU A 196 -17.20 -7.32 -4.16
CA LEU A 196 -17.35 -7.69 -5.56
C LEU A 196 -16.00 -7.66 -6.24
N ASP A 197 -15.49 -8.82 -6.58
CA ASP A 197 -14.32 -8.92 -7.43
C ASP A 197 -14.78 -8.95 -8.90
N LEU A 198 -14.27 -8.01 -9.68
CA LEU A 198 -14.70 -7.77 -11.05
C LEU A 198 -13.58 -8.04 -12.04
N ASP A 199 -13.81 -8.94 -12.97
CA ASP A 199 -13.03 -9.13 -14.17
C ASP A 199 -13.74 -8.45 -15.34
N VAL A 200 -13.18 -7.34 -15.81
CA VAL A 200 -13.81 -6.51 -16.84
C VAL A 200 -12.98 -6.53 -18.11
N ALA A 201 -13.56 -7.00 -19.20
CA ALA A 201 -12.98 -6.90 -20.53
C ALA A 201 -13.63 -5.73 -21.28
N VAL A 202 -12.79 -4.79 -21.77
CA VAL A 202 -13.23 -3.57 -22.45
C VAL A 202 -12.49 -3.39 -23.77
N PRO A 203 -13.04 -2.65 -24.76
CA PRO A 203 -12.30 -2.37 -25.99
C PRO A 203 -10.96 -1.71 -25.70
N LYS A 204 -9.89 -2.16 -26.36
CA LYS A 204 -8.52 -1.67 -26.14
C LYS A 204 -8.37 -0.15 -26.29
N LYS A 205 -9.18 0.47 -27.16
CA LYS A 205 -9.19 1.93 -27.41
C LYS A 205 -10.16 2.70 -26.52
N ALA A 206 -10.78 2.07 -25.50
CA ALA A 206 -11.63 2.75 -24.56
C ALA A 206 -10.81 3.60 -23.57
N ALA A 207 -11.32 4.79 -23.26
CA ALA A 207 -10.79 5.58 -22.15
C ALA A 207 -11.38 5.07 -20.83
N LEU A 208 -10.52 4.78 -19.84
CA LEU A 208 -10.91 4.09 -18.62
C LEU A 208 -10.81 5.01 -17.40
N THR A 209 -11.88 5.02 -16.60
CA THR A 209 -11.88 5.64 -15.27
C THR A 209 -12.34 4.62 -14.24
N ILE A 210 -11.52 4.34 -13.22
CA ILE A 210 -11.87 3.41 -12.14
C ILE A 210 -11.93 4.17 -10.82
N ARG A 211 -12.97 3.93 -10.05
CA ARG A 211 -13.13 4.42 -8.69
C ARG A 211 -13.47 3.26 -7.77
N ASN A 212 -12.55 2.93 -6.88
CA ASN A 212 -12.70 1.87 -5.88
C ASN A 212 -12.39 2.42 -4.49
N GLU A 213 -13.08 1.93 -3.46
CA GLU A 213 -12.79 2.35 -2.08
C GLU A 213 -11.83 1.37 -1.39
N LYS A 214 -11.97 0.08 -1.67
CA LYS A 214 -11.14 -0.95 -1.05
C LYS A 214 -11.02 -2.18 -1.93
N GLY A 215 -9.80 -2.60 -2.18
CA GLY A 215 -9.42 -3.75 -2.99
C GLY A 215 -8.31 -3.38 -3.97
N ASP A 216 -7.77 -4.36 -4.63
CA ASP A 216 -6.69 -4.19 -5.59
C ASP A 216 -7.24 -3.79 -6.96
N ILE A 217 -6.48 -2.98 -7.68
CA ILE A 217 -6.81 -2.59 -9.06
C ILE A 217 -5.67 -3.05 -9.97
N THR A 218 -6.00 -3.85 -10.96
CA THR A 218 -5.06 -4.28 -12.02
C THR A 218 -5.58 -3.83 -13.37
N VAL A 219 -4.75 -3.09 -14.13
CA VAL A 219 -5.07 -2.65 -15.49
C VAL A 219 -3.94 -3.04 -16.42
N ALA A 220 -4.25 -3.71 -17.52
CA ALA A 220 -3.26 -4.15 -18.48
C ALA A 220 -3.58 -3.68 -19.90
N ASP A 221 -2.54 -3.34 -20.67
CA ASP A 221 -2.48 -3.20 -22.13
C ASP A 221 -3.54 -2.25 -22.75
N MET A 222 -3.88 -1.16 -22.06
CA MET A 222 -4.86 -0.19 -22.55
C MET A 222 -4.25 0.75 -23.58
N GLY A 223 -4.97 1.00 -24.67
CA GLY A 223 -4.55 1.87 -25.76
C GLY A 223 -4.83 3.38 -25.58
N ARG A 224 -5.41 3.79 -24.46
CA ARG A 224 -5.86 5.16 -24.17
C ARG A 224 -5.58 5.53 -22.71
N PRO A 225 -5.72 6.80 -22.34
CA PRO A 225 -5.51 7.24 -20.97
C PRO A 225 -6.36 6.47 -19.92
N VAL A 226 -5.75 6.25 -18.75
CA VAL A 226 -6.35 5.55 -17.62
C VAL A 226 -6.32 6.47 -16.40
N SER A 227 -7.47 6.64 -15.76
CA SER A 227 -7.60 7.40 -14.50
C SER A 227 -8.11 6.48 -13.38
N LEU A 228 -7.38 6.38 -12.29
CA LEU A 228 -7.63 5.47 -11.18
C LEU A 228 -7.77 6.25 -9.89
N THR A 229 -8.82 5.97 -9.13
CA THR A 229 -8.96 6.44 -7.75
C THR A 229 -9.16 5.23 -6.85
N ASN A 230 -8.27 5.00 -5.89
CA ASN A 230 -8.41 3.90 -4.94
C ASN A 230 -8.19 4.36 -3.50
N GLY A 231 -9.05 3.91 -2.59
CA GLY A 231 -8.92 4.21 -1.17
C GLY A 231 -7.85 3.37 -0.48
N THR A 232 -7.90 2.06 -0.65
CA THR A 232 -6.99 1.11 0.02
C THR A 232 -6.81 -0.15 -0.84
N GLY A 233 -5.58 -0.64 -0.97
CA GLY A 233 -5.22 -1.83 -1.73
C GLY A 233 -4.00 -1.57 -2.62
N ASN A 234 -3.70 -2.47 -3.55
CA ASN A 234 -2.60 -2.32 -4.49
C ASN A 234 -3.13 -1.81 -5.83
N ILE A 235 -2.32 -1.02 -6.53
CA ILE A 235 -2.62 -0.58 -7.89
C ILE A 235 -1.50 -1.06 -8.80
N GLU A 236 -1.83 -1.89 -9.77
CA GLU A 236 -0.89 -2.33 -10.82
C GLU A 236 -1.38 -1.90 -12.20
N VAL A 237 -0.57 -1.12 -12.91
CA VAL A 237 -0.83 -0.68 -14.28
C VAL A 237 0.31 -1.12 -15.17
N ARG A 238 0.01 -1.78 -16.27
CA ARG A 238 1.02 -2.29 -17.20
C ARG A 238 0.60 -2.07 -18.66
N GLY A 239 1.56 -1.72 -19.51
CA GLY A 239 1.38 -1.70 -20.96
C GLY A 239 0.40 -0.64 -21.46
N THR A 240 0.32 0.52 -20.81
CA THR A 240 -0.63 1.57 -21.22
C THR A 240 -0.05 2.51 -22.28
N ALA A 241 -0.77 2.73 -23.38
CA ALA A 241 -0.36 3.63 -24.47
C ALA A 241 -0.89 5.07 -24.33
N GLY A 242 -1.28 5.50 -23.16
CA GLY A 242 -1.75 6.85 -22.83
C GLY A 242 -1.29 7.29 -21.46
N ASP A 243 -1.69 8.49 -21.07
CA ASP A 243 -1.38 9.02 -19.75
C ASP A 243 -2.07 8.18 -18.65
N VAL A 244 -1.39 8.04 -17.51
CA VAL A 244 -1.89 7.36 -16.32
C VAL A 244 -2.00 8.36 -15.18
N ASP A 245 -3.20 8.55 -14.64
CA ASP A 245 -3.49 9.42 -13.51
C ASP A 245 -4.01 8.57 -12.34
N ILE A 246 -3.29 8.58 -11.21
CA ILE A 246 -3.60 7.78 -10.02
C ILE A 246 -3.78 8.72 -8.84
N ASP A 247 -4.94 8.63 -8.19
CA ASP A 247 -5.23 9.28 -6.92
C ASP A 247 -5.49 8.23 -5.83
N THR A 248 -4.76 8.29 -4.74
CA THR A 248 -4.77 7.23 -3.72
C THR A 248 -4.74 7.77 -2.29
N LYS A 249 -5.31 6.98 -1.35
CA LYS A 249 -5.28 7.29 0.09
C LYS A 249 -4.34 6.37 0.87
N LYS A 250 -4.29 5.09 0.52
CA LYS A 250 -3.46 4.10 1.22
C LYS A 250 -3.22 2.89 0.31
N CYS A 251 -2.42 3.07 -0.72
CA CYS A 251 -2.12 2.03 -1.69
C CYS A 251 -0.61 1.91 -1.93
N ASP A 252 -0.18 0.72 -2.33
CA ASP A 252 1.09 0.52 -3.00
C ASP A 252 0.84 0.57 -4.51
N ILE A 253 1.75 1.19 -5.25
CA ILE A 253 1.55 1.50 -6.67
C ILE A 253 2.69 0.92 -7.48
N LYS A 254 2.33 0.18 -8.53
CA LYS A 254 3.28 -0.33 -9.51
C LYS A 254 2.80 0.04 -10.92
N VAL A 255 3.63 0.78 -11.65
CA VAL A 255 3.35 1.17 -13.04
C VAL A 255 4.52 0.74 -13.91
N SER A 256 4.24 0.03 -15.00
CA SER A 256 5.27 -0.42 -15.94
C SER A 256 4.86 -0.22 -17.39
N ASP A 257 5.85 0.02 -18.25
CA ASP A 257 5.71 0.06 -19.71
C ASP A 257 4.62 1.03 -20.18
N THR A 258 4.68 2.27 -19.69
CA THR A 258 3.70 3.32 -20.04
C THR A 258 4.21 4.20 -21.15
N ASN A 259 3.44 4.31 -22.24
CA ASN A 259 3.72 5.25 -23.33
C ASN A 259 2.90 6.54 -23.15
N GLY A 260 3.25 7.30 -22.13
CA GLY A 260 2.57 8.54 -21.72
C GLY A 260 3.16 9.08 -20.44
N ASN A 261 2.55 10.16 -19.92
CA ASN A 261 2.91 10.73 -18.64
C ASN A 261 2.22 9.95 -17.50
N ILE A 262 2.90 9.85 -16.38
CA ILE A 262 2.37 9.22 -15.16
C ILE A 262 2.24 10.29 -14.10
N LYS A 263 1.04 10.44 -13.56
CA LYS A 263 0.78 11.30 -12.41
C LYS A 263 0.23 10.46 -11.26
N ILE A 264 0.88 10.55 -10.12
CA ILE A 264 0.48 9.88 -8.88
C ILE A 264 0.26 10.95 -7.83
N SER A 265 -0.90 10.98 -7.21
CA SER A 265 -1.25 11.94 -6.18
C SER A 265 -1.89 11.26 -4.96
N GLY A 266 -1.72 11.90 -3.79
CA GLY A 266 -2.33 11.45 -2.55
C GLY A 266 -1.36 10.89 -1.51
N HIS A 267 -1.69 9.74 -0.91
CA HIS A 267 -0.94 9.13 0.19
C HIS A 267 -0.85 7.62 -0.02
N GLY A 268 0.22 7.00 0.45
CA GLY A 268 0.36 5.55 0.27
C GLY A 268 1.63 4.96 0.85
N GLY A 269 1.90 3.72 0.47
CA GLY A 269 3.11 2.98 0.80
C GLY A 269 4.18 3.12 -0.28
N ASP A 270 4.51 2.01 -0.92
CA ASP A 270 5.54 1.94 -1.95
C ASP A 270 5.05 2.40 -3.33
N ILE A 271 5.94 3.07 -4.07
CA ILE A 271 5.73 3.39 -5.48
C ILE A 271 6.86 2.78 -6.29
N SER A 272 6.52 2.06 -7.35
CA SER A 272 7.49 1.54 -8.31
C SER A 272 7.03 1.88 -9.73
N VAL A 273 7.83 2.67 -10.44
CA VAL A 273 7.56 3.07 -11.82
C VAL A 273 8.74 2.66 -12.71
N SER A 274 8.46 1.97 -13.79
CA SER A 274 9.49 1.53 -14.75
C SER A 274 9.06 1.70 -16.19
N GLY A 275 9.98 2.15 -17.06
CA GLY A 275 9.75 2.18 -18.51
C GLY A 275 8.71 3.21 -18.96
N ALA A 276 8.76 4.44 -18.44
CA ALA A 276 7.88 5.52 -18.86
C ALA A 276 8.51 6.34 -20.00
N THR A 277 7.82 6.47 -21.16
CA THR A 277 8.27 7.33 -22.26
C THR A 277 7.93 8.81 -22.03
N GLY A 278 6.98 9.09 -21.15
CA GLY A 278 6.64 10.42 -20.67
C GLY A 278 7.38 10.81 -19.39
N GLY A 279 6.87 11.82 -18.71
CA GLY A 279 7.34 12.26 -17.40
C GLY A 279 6.57 11.57 -16.26
N LEU A 280 7.23 11.46 -15.10
CA LEU A 280 6.64 11.01 -13.85
C LEU A 280 6.45 12.20 -12.92
N THR A 281 5.23 12.40 -12.44
CA THR A 281 4.92 13.37 -11.39
C THR A 281 4.33 12.65 -10.19
N ILE A 282 4.96 12.82 -9.03
CA ILE A 282 4.48 12.31 -7.74
C ILE A 282 4.23 13.50 -6.83
N ASP A 283 3.02 13.64 -6.34
CA ASP A 283 2.61 14.74 -5.46
C ASP A 283 1.85 14.18 -4.25
N GLY A 284 2.50 14.13 -3.10
CA GLY A 284 1.89 13.58 -1.90
C GLY A 284 2.86 13.01 -0.88
N GLU A 285 2.29 12.32 0.11
CA GLU A 285 3.04 11.73 1.23
C GLU A 285 3.02 10.21 1.14
N PHE A 286 4.14 9.64 0.75
CA PHE A 286 4.33 8.20 0.65
C PHE A 286 5.34 7.76 1.71
N TYR A 287 4.99 6.73 2.46
CA TYR A 287 5.78 6.26 3.61
C TYR A 287 6.76 5.15 3.25
N GLY A 288 6.56 4.52 2.12
CA GLY A 288 7.43 3.49 1.56
C GLY A 288 8.53 4.05 0.65
N ALA A 289 9.19 3.16 -0.08
CA ALA A 289 10.20 3.53 -1.06
C ALA A 289 9.55 3.96 -2.38
N ILE A 290 10.02 5.08 -2.93
CA ILE A 290 9.61 5.55 -4.25
C ILE A 290 10.75 5.21 -5.22
N ARG A 291 10.51 4.25 -6.12
CA ARG A 291 11.46 3.79 -7.13
C ARG A 291 11.01 4.23 -8.51
N ALA A 292 11.93 4.80 -9.24
CA ALA A 292 11.71 5.16 -10.64
C ALA A 292 12.87 4.71 -11.51
N ASP A 293 12.58 3.96 -12.55
CA ASP A 293 13.55 3.41 -13.49
C ASP A 293 13.22 3.85 -14.92
N LYS A 294 14.19 4.40 -15.65
CA LYS A 294 14.08 4.70 -17.09
C LYS A 294 12.86 5.56 -17.41
N VAL A 295 12.82 6.78 -16.88
CA VAL A 295 11.78 7.77 -17.17
C VAL A 295 12.30 8.79 -18.18
N ALA A 296 11.80 8.76 -19.42
CA ALA A 296 12.43 9.46 -20.53
C ALA A 296 12.33 10.99 -20.43
N LYS A 297 11.23 11.55 -19.91
CA LYS A 297 11.03 13.00 -19.79
C LYS A 297 11.24 13.56 -18.39
N GLY A 298 11.76 12.74 -17.48
CA GLY A 298 12.13 13.19 -16.16
C GLY A 298 11.12 12.90 -15.06
N VAL A 299 11.53 13.23 -13.82
CA VAL A 299 10.78 12.96 -12.61
C VAL A 299 10.57 14.26 -11.84
N ARG A 300 9.36 14.48 -11.41
CA ARG A 300 8.97 15.53 -10.45
C ARG A 300 8.37 14.86 -9.20
N PHE A 301 9.03 14.99 -8.06
CA PHE A 301 8.52 14.48 -6.79
C PHE A 301 8.38 15.61 -5.80
N ILE A 302 7.19 15.76 -5.24
CA ILE A 302 6.83 16.79 -4.27
C ILE A 302 6.23 16.14 -3.04
N SER A 303 6.85 16.36 -1.89
CA SER A 303 6.32 16.02 -0.58
C SER A 303 6.64 17.13 0.42
N ARG A 304 6.25 16.98 1.68
CA ARG A 304 6.64 17.93 2.75
C ARG A 304 8.13 17.95 3.01
N ARG A 305 8.84 16.86 2.74
CA ARG A 305 10.27 16.70 3.03
C ARG A 305 11.13 16.92 1.81
N THR A 306 10.67 16.48 0.65
CA THR A 306 11.46 16.41 -0.58
C THR A 306 10.76 17.14 -1.71
N ASP A 307 11.48 18.01 -2.37
CA ASP A 307 11.12 18.66 -3.61
C ASP A 307 12.22 18.34 -4.63
N LEU A 308 11.94 17.39 -5.52
CA LEU A 308 12.88 16.86 -6.50
C LEU A 308 12.37 17.12 -7.91
N THR A 309 13.27 17.60 -8.76
CA THR A 309 13.04 17.70 -10.21
C THR A 309 14.25 17.15 -10.95
N LEU A 310 14.01 16.13 -11.77
CA LEU A 310 14.95 15.58 -12.74
C LEU A 310 14.39 15.86 -14.12
N SER A 311 15.17 16.45 -15.00
CA SER A 311 14.72 16.68 -16.39
C SER A 311 14.73 15.40 -17.22
N GLN A 312 15.55 14.44 -16.85
CA GLN A 312 15.66 13.12 -17.48
C GLN A 312 16.27 12.12 -16.51
N LEU A 313 15.77 10.91 -16.49
CA LEU A 313 16.29 9.79 -15.70
C LEU A 313 16.50 8.59 -16.63
N ALA A 314 17.76 8.32 -16.98
CA ALA A 314 18.13 7.16 -17.79
C ALA A 314 18.36 5.91 -16.95
N GLY A 315 18.83 6.11 -15.72
CA GLY A 315 19.08 5.06 -14.74
C GLY A 315 17.96 4.88 -13.73
N HIS A 316 18.31 4.96 -12.48
CA HIS A 316 17.46 4.62 -11.34
C HIS A 316 17.39 5.77 -10.33
N MET A 317 16.25 5.93 -9.70
CA MET A 317 16.04 6.79 -8.53
C MET A 317 15.29 6.01 -7.46
N GLU A 318 15.76 6.07 -6.23
CA GLU A 318 15.07 5.58 -5.05
C GLU A 318 15.01 6.66 -3.96
N ALA A 319 13.81 7.03 -3.56
CA ALA A 319 13.57 7.88 -2.41
C ALA A 319 12.93 7.04 -1.30
N GLY A 320 13.67 6.81 -0.24
CA GLY A 320 13.26 6.02 0.92
C GLY A 320 13.10 6.86 2.19
N PRO A 321 12.73 6.25 3.31
CA PRO A 321 12.73 6.92 4.60
C PRO A 321 14.17 7.30 5.03
N GLY A 322 14.55 8.55 4.83
CA GLY A 322 15.85 9.09 5.25
C GLY A 322 16.95 9.03 4.20
N SER A 323 16.70 8.53 3.00
CA SER A 323 17.68 8.50 1.90
C SER A 323 17.05 8.83 0.55
N LEU A 324 17.83 9.49 -0.31
CA LEU A 324 17.53 9.73 -1.71
C LEU A 324 18.73 9.31 -2.55
N GLU A 325 18.56 8.29 -3.37
CA GLU A 325 19.58 7.76 -4.25
C GLU A 325 19.20 8.03 -5.70
N ILE A 326 20.14 8.53 -6.50
CA ILE A 326 19.92 8.87 -7.92
C ILE A 326 21.15 8.40 -8.70
N PHE A 327 20.92 7.56 -9.69
CA PHE A 327 21.95 7.00 -10.58
C PHE A 327 21.61 7.33 -12.04
N ASP A 328 22.60 7.83 -12.79
CA ASP A 328 22.52 8.14 -14.22
C ASP A 328 21.37 9.07 -14.59
N ALA A 329 21.43 10.30 -14.10
CA ALA A 329 20.52 11.39 -14.44
C ALA A 329 21.17 12.32 -15.48
N PRO A 330 21.00 12.11 -16.81
CA PRO A 330 21.69 12.90 -17.83
C PRO A 330 21.15 14.34 -17.95
N GLY A 331 19.97 14.62 -17.38
CA GLY A 331 19.36 15.95 -17.39
C GLY A 331 19.71 16.79 -16.17
N ASN A 332 19.10 18.00 -16.10
CA ASN A 332 19.27 18.88 -14.96
C ASN A 332 18.59 18.27 -13.72
N LEU A 333 19.26 18.44 -12.57
CA LEU A 333 18.79 17.99 -11.27
C LEU A 333 18.59 19.18 -10.34
N SER A 334 17.46 19.27 -9.69
CA SER A 334 17.21 20.17 -8.55
C SER A 334 16.58 19.39 -7.42
N VAL A 335 17.22 19.40 -6.24
CA VAL A 335 16.76 18.69 -5.05
C VAL A 335 16.72 19.64 -3.88
N ARG A 336 15.64 19.62 -3.12
CA ARG A 336 15.55 20.14 -1.76
C ARG A 336 15.02 19.04 -0.85
N THR A 337 15.80 18.63 0.17
CA THR A 337 15.41 17.57 1.09
C THR A 337 16.03 17.75 2.48
N GLN A 338 15.74 16.83 3.40
CA GLN A 338 16.38 16.70 4.71
C GLN A 338 17.08 15.36 4.88
N ASP A 339 16.95 14.48 3.91
CA ASP A 339 17.43 13.09 3.93
C ASP A 339 18.86 13.01 3.38
N ASP A 340 19.54 11.91 3.60
CA ASP A 340 20.84 11.66 2.98
C ASP A 340 20.68 11.58 1.46
N ILE A 341 21.62 12.15 0.72
CA ILE A 341 21.63 12.16 -0.74
C ILE A 341 22.84 11.40 -1.26
N THR A 342 22.61 10.43 -2.11
CA THR A 342 23.63 9.79 -2.94
C THR A 342 23.30 10.06 -4.41
N LEU A 343 24.19 10.76 -5.10
CA LEU A 343 24.06 11.06 -6.53
C LEU A 343 25.26 10.49 -7.28
N GLU A 344 24.99 9.59 -8.20
CA GLU A 344 26.03 9.09 -9.13
C GLU A 344 25.67 9.49 -10.57
N ASN A 345 26.62 10.18 -11.23
CA ASN A 345 26.56 10.50 -12.64
C ASN A 345 25.36 11.39 -13.06
N ALA A 346 25.44 12.67 -12.79
CA ALA A 346 24.54 13.67 -13.37
C ALA A 346 25.17 14.31 -14.61
N GLY A 347 24.40 14.44 -15.68
CA GLY A 347 24.87 14.99 -16.95
C GLY A 347 24.59 16.48 -17.17
N GLY A 348 23.60 17.03 -16.47
CA GLY A 348 23.18 18.41 -16.51
C GLY A 348 23.58 19.22 -15.28
N LYS A 349 23.00 20.41 -15.16
CA LYS A 349 23.20 21.26 -13.99
C LYS A 349 22.68 20.58 -12.72
N VAL A 350 23.51 20.54 -11.65
CA VAL A 350 23.16 19.98 -10.36
C VAL A 350 22.94 21.09 -9.34
N LYS A 351 21.75 21.11 -8.72
CA LYS A 351 21.44 22.00 -7.60
C LYS A 351 20.86 21.20 -6.45
N ILE A 352 21.57 21.19 -5.33
CA ILE A 352 21.18 20.47 -4.10
C ILE A 352 21.10 21.47 -2.93
N ASP A 353 19.95 21.53 -2.28
CA ASP A 353 19.69 22.29 -1.05
C ASP A 353 19.25 21.30 0.04
N ASN A 354 20.18 20.86 0.88
CA ASN A 354 19.92 19.91 1.94
C ASN A 354 19.95 20.59 3.33
N ARG A 355 19.19 20.02 4.26
CA ARG A 355 19.13 20.60 5.62
C ARG A 355 19.85 19.78 6.69
N ARG A 356 19.85 18.43 6.59
CA ARG A 356 20.33 17.58 7.68
C ARG A 356 21.19 16.39 7.24
N GLY A 357 20.78 15.69 6.18
CA GLY A 357 21.44 14.49 5.68
C GLY A 357 22.79 14.79 5.04
N ASN A 358 23.66 13.81 4.94
CA ASN A 358 24.91 13.90 4.19
C ASN A 358 24.61 13.98 2.69
N VAL A 359 25.49 14.65 1.95
CA VAL A 359 25.41 14.74 0.51
C VAL A 359 26.66 14.12 -0.08
N ASP A 360 26.51 12.98 -0.74
CA ASP A 360 27.58 12.29 -1.46
C ASP A 360 27.28 12.36 -2.97
N VAL A 361 28.16 13.04 -3.70
CA VAL A 361 28.03 13.21 -5.14
C VAL A 361 29.26 12.67 -5.84
N ARG A 362 29.06 11.73 -6.76
CA ARG A 362 30.15 11.07 -7.47
C ARG A 362 29.95 11.16 -8.97
N PHE A 363 31.01 11.57 -9.67
CA PHE A 363 31.10 11.56 -11.11
C PHE A 363 32.15 10.56 -11.59
N SER A 364 31.75 9.67 -12.47
CA SER A 364 32.66 8.75 -13.17
C SER A 364 33.15 9.35 -14.50
N PHE A 365 32.56 10.45 -14.95
CA PHE A 365 32.94 11.20 -16.16
C PHE A 365 33.06 12.70 -15.83
N LEU A 366 33.65 13.46 -16.73
CA LEU A 366 33.86 14.89 -16.54
C LEU A 366 32.52 15.64 -16.53
N PRO A 367 32.16 16.32 -15.43
CA PRO A 367 30.97 17.16 -15.41
C PRO A 367 31.13 18.32 -16.39
N LYS A 368 30.05 18.67 -17.10
CA LYS A 368 30.05 19.73 -18.12
C LYS A 368 29.32 20.99 -17.66
N GLU A 369 28.42 20.84 -16.73
CA GLU A 369 27.52 21.88 -16.22
C GLU A 369 27.81 22.18 -14.76
N ASP A 370 27.35 23.33 -14.30
CA ASP A 370 27.60 23.82 -12.94
C ASP A 370 27.01 22.91 -11.86
N ILE A 371 27.72 22.84 -10.73
CA ILE A 371 27.35 22.08 -9.52
C ILE A 371 27.20 23.04 -8.36
N GLU A 372 26.01 23.16 -7.82
CA GLU A 372 25.69 23.96 -6.65
C GLU A 372 25.14 23.06 -5.53
N ILE A 373 25.87 22.91 -4.43
CA ILE A 373 25.47 22.10 -3.28
C ILE A 373 25.51 22.97 -2.02
N SER A 374 24.38 23.06 -1.34
CA SER A 374 24.24 23.69 -0.04
C SER A 374 23.70 22.70 0.97
N ASN A 375 24.36 22.59 2.13
CA ASN A 375 23.94 21.75 3.23
C ASN A 375 23.98 22.53 4.55
N ALA A 376 22.88 22.51 5.32
CA ALA A 376 22.85 23.31 6.54
C ALA A 376 23.55 22.64 7.72
N SER A 377 23.55 21.30 7.84
CA SER A 377 23.95 20.66 9.11
C SER A 377 24.81 19.41 8.98
N ALA A 378 25.26 19.02 7.78
CA ALA A 378 26.04 17.80 7.62
C ALA A 378 27.10 17.93 6.51
N GLY A 379 27.87 16.89 6.28
CA GLY A 379 28.98 16.88 5.35
C GLY A 379 28.54 16.90 3.88
N ILE A 380 29.46 17.36 3.04
CA ILE A 380 29.37 17.28 1.59
C ILE A 380 30.60 16.52 1.11
N THR A 381 30.37 15.43 0.39
CA THR A 381 31.42 14.67 -0.29
C THR A 381 31.23 14.82 -1.79
N LEU A 382 32.22 15.30 -2.49
CA LEU A 382 32.22 15.40 -3.95
C LEU A 382 33.43 14.64 -4.53
N SER A 383 33.12 13.63 -5.34
CA SER A 383 34.13 12.81 -6.00
C SER A 383 34.12 13.10 -7.52
N LEU A 384 35.28 13.51 -8.04
CA LEU A 384 35.47 13.88 -9.45
C LEU A 384 36.63 13.10 -10.06
N PRO A 385 36.62 12.82 -11.36
CA PRO A 385 37.77 12.25 -12.06
C PRO A 385 39.03 13.09 -11.88
N GLU A 386 40.17 12.44 -11.74
CA GLU A 386 41.47 13.14 -11.62
C GLU A 386 41.74 14.10 -12.79
N SER A 387 41.29 13.78 -13.97
CA SER A 387 41.41 14.60 -15.20
C SER A 387 40.39 15.77 -15.27
N ALA A 388 39.59 15.99 -14.22
CA ALA A 388 38.58 17.07 -14.22
C ALA A 388 39.27 18.45 -14.28
N SER A 389 38.58 19.40 -14.91
CA SER A 389 38.93 20.81 -14.90
C SER A 389 37.74 21.59 -14.41
N PHE A 390 37.89 22.42 -13.39
CA PHE A 390 36.79 23.15 -12.77
C PHE A 390 37.23 24.44 -12.07
N GLU A 391 36.31 25.37 -11.92
CA GLU A 391 36.41 26.47 -10.94
C GLU A 391 35.66 26.07 -9.67
N ILE A 392 36.21 26.28 -8.50
CA ILE A 392 35.58 25.92 -7.23
C ILE A 392 35.52 27.09 -6.25
N VAL A 393 34.40 27.20 -5.57
CA VAL A 393 34.22 28.00 -4.36
C VAL A 393 33.53 27.12 -3.32
N ALA A 394 34.26 26.83 -2.23
CA ALA A 394 33.72 26.02 -1.15
C ALA A 394 33.84 26.80 0.18
N ASP A 395 32.71 26.94 0.87
CA ASP A 395 32.58 27.64 2.14
C ASP A 395 32.10 26.67 3.24
N CYS A 396 32.83 26.57 4.34
CA CYS A 396 32.50 25.77 5.51
C CYS A 396 32.53 26.64 6.76
N HIS A 397 31.35 26.88 7.40
CA HIS A 397 31.29 27.78 8.56
C HIS A 397 31.80 27.13 9.85
N SER A 398 31.47 25.89 10.14
CA SER A 398 31.91 25.15 11.33
C SER A 398 32.29 23.73 10.95
N GLY A 399 33.53 23.54 10.49
CA GLY A 399 34.06 22.29 10.02
C GLY A 399 35.30 22.55 9.16
N ASP A 400 35.82 21.53 8.53
CA ASP A 400 37.02 21.58 7.73
C ASP A 400 36.75 21.31 6.26
N ILE A 401 37.65 21.79 5.38
CA ILE A 401 37.63 21.45 3.97
C ILE A 401 38.86 20.59 3.70
N ASP A 402 38.65 19.35 3.27
CA ASP A 402 39.68 18.42 2.83
C ASP A 402 39.61 18.23 1.33
N SER A 403 40.74 18.35 0.66
CA SER A 403 40.84 18.25 -0.80
C SER A 403 42.05 17.42 -1.23
N GLU A 404 41.76 16.36 -2.00
CA GLU A 404 42.81 15.60 -2.69
C GLU A 404 43.29 16.33 -3.96
N PHE A 405 42.59 17.36 -4.41
CA PHE A 405 42.99 18.19 -5.56
C PHE A 405 43.95 19.26 -5.07
N GLN A 406 45.15 19.29 -5.65
CA GLN A 406 46.21 20.25 -5.31
C GLN A 406 46.67 20.97 -6.59
N ALA A 407 46.66 22.32 -6.56
CA ALA A 407 47.16 23.18 -7.62
C ALA A 407 47.55 24.53 -7.00
N ASP A 408 48.54 25.23 -7.58
CA ASP A 408 48.94 26.57 -7.13
C ASP A 408 47.83 27.61 -7.22
N SER A 409 46.87 27.35 -8.07
CA SER A 409 45.66 28.21 -8.28
C SER A 409 44.53 27.92 -7.27
N LEU A 410 44.61 26.85 -6.48
CA LEU A 410 43.67 26.53 -5.41
C LEU A 410 44.17 27.10 -4.09
N LYS A 411 43.42 28.02 -3.49
CA LYS A 411 43.75 28.67 -2.23
C LYS A 411 42.83 28.14 -1.13
N LEU A 412 43.37 27.32 -0.27
CA LEU A 412 42.72 26.84 0.94
C LEU A 412 43.06 27.74 2.11
N THR A 413 42.07 28.38 2.70
CA THR A 413 42.16 29.09 3.98
C THR A 413 41.53 28.18 5.05
N PRO A 414 42.37 27.53 5.88
CA PRO A 414 41.85 26.62 6.90
C PRO A 414 41.09 27.40 7.98
N GLY A 415 39.99 26.80 8.47
CA GLY A 415 39.28 27.29 9.63
C GLY A 415 40.13 27.18 10.87
N ALA A 416 40.40 28.31 11.60
CA ALA A 416 41.13 28.30 12.85
C ALA A 416 40.16 28.48 14.05
N GLY A 417 39.91 27.39 14.76
CA GLY A 417 38.95 27.35 15.89
C GLY A 417 37.49 27.42 15.42
N SER A 418 36.76 28.45 15.78
CA SER A 418 35.40 28.67 15.32
C SER A 418 35.31 29.48 14.01
N LYS A 419 36.38 29.49 13.21
CA LYS A 419 36.43 30.30 11.97
C LYS A 419 36.13 29.46 10.75
N ASP A 420 35.61 30.13 9.74
CA ASP A 420 35.21 29.60 8.48
C ASP A 420 36.42 29.07 7.67
N ALA A 421 36.29 27.86 7.15
CA ALA A 421 37.19 27.33 6.14
C ALA A 421 36.70 27.74 4.76
N HIS A 422 37.63 28.14 3.89
CA HIS A 422 37.29 28.61 2.53
C HIS A 422 38.29 28.04 1.54
N LEU A 423 37.77 27.50 0.43
CA LEU A 423 38.58 27.05 -0.70
C LEU A 423 38.07 27.72 -1.98
N GLU A 424 38.97 28.43 -2.69
CA GLU A 424 38.64 29.02 -3.97
C GLU A 424 39.76 28.83 -5.00
N GLY A 425 39.39 28.77 -6.26
CA GLY A 425 40.33 28.74 -7.37
C GLY A 425 39.97 27.83 -8.51
N ASN A 426 40.97 27.51 -9.32
CA ASN A 426 40.79 26.70 -10.51
C ASN A 426 41.67 25.45 -10.43
N TYR A 427 41.16 24.33 -10.91
CA TYR A 427 41.91 23.08 -11.09
C TYR A 427 41.94 22.69 -12.56
N GLY A 428 43.07 22.15 -13.02
CA GLY A 428 43.29 21.74 -14.39
C GLY A 428 43.49 22.92 -15.38
N THR A 429 42.83 22.93 -16.49
CA THR A 429 43.01 23.97 -17.55
C THR A 429 42.28 25.29 -17.24
N GLY A 430 41.57 25.36 -16.11
CA GLY A 430 40.77 26.52 -15.74
C GLY A 430 39.53 26.77 -16.61
N ARG A 431 39.22 25.85 -17.55
CA ARG A 431 38.01 25.86 -18.37
C ARG A 431 37.15 24.65 -17.98
N GLY A 432 36.14 24.85 -17.21
CA GLY A 432 35.26 23.79 -16.73
C GLY A 432 34.06 24.35 -16.00
N PRO A 433 33.18 23.48 -15.48
CA PRO A 433 32.02 23.91 -14.72
C PRO A 433 32.42 24.63 -13.45
N LYS A 434 31.53 25.50 -13.00
CA LYS A 434 31.64 26.14 -11.69
C LYS A 434 31.04 25.22 -10.62
N ILE A 435 31.83 24.94 -9.60
CA ILE A 435 31.44 24.14 -8.44
C ILE A 435 31.31 25.06 -7.23
N THR A 436 30.13 25.11 -6.65
CA THR A 436 29.86 25.90 -5.45
C THR A 436 29.38 24.96 -4.34
N LEU A 437 30.14 24.86 -3.26
CA LEU A 437 29.83 24.00 -2.12
C LEU A 437 29.71 24.86 -0.87
N LYS A 438 28.61 24.68 -0.11
CA LYS A 438 28.40 25.43 1.13
C LYS A 438 27.87 24.54 2.24
N THR A 439 28.50 24.59 3.41
CA THR A 439 27.94 23.95 4.61
C THR A 439 28.07 24.87 5.83
N SER A 440 27.05 24.84 6.71
CA SER A 440 27.13 25.61 7.96
C SER A 440 27.72 24.78 9.11
N TYR A 441 27.34 23.49 9.18
CA TYR A 441 27.84 22.58 10.22
C TYR A 441 28.17 21.24 9.56
N GLY A 442 29.44 20.95 9.33
CA GLY A 442 29.88 19.74 8.65
C GLY A 442 31.16 20.00 7.86
N SER A 443 31.78 18.96 7.32
CA SER A 443 33.00 19.07 6.54
C SER A 443 32.72 18.95 5.06
N ILE A 444 33.54 19.54 4.22
CA ILE A 444 33.53 19.39 2.78
C ILE A 444 34.73 18.53 2.38
N SER A 445 34.49 17.40 1.72
CA SER A 445 35.51 16.49 1.25
C SER A 445 35.50 16.40 -0.28
N LEU A 446 36.65 16.65 -0.91
CA LEU A 446 36.83 16.56 -2.35
C LEU A 446 37.78 15.38 -2.65
N HIS A 447 37.24 14.34 -3.29
CA HIS A 447 37.99 13.13 -3.61
C HIS A 447 38.26 12.99 -5.11
N ARG A 448 39.38 12.34 -5.43
CA ARG A 448 39.67 11.94 -6.79
C ARG A 448 39.13 10.56 -7.06
N THR A 449 38.39 10.43 -8.15
CA THR A 449 37.97 9.12 -8.64
C THR A 449 39.00 8.62 -9.64
N SER A 450 39.62 7.48 -9.38
CA SER A 450 40.49 6.85 -10.37
C SER A 450 39.67 6.35 -11.54
N SER A 451 40.10 6.64 -12.75
CA SER A 451 39.40 6.28 -14.01
C SER A 451 39.56 4.79 -14.40
N ASP A 452 39.78 3.90 -13.42
CA ASP A 452 39.87 2.45 -13.63
C ASP A 452 38.48 1.75 -13.68
N ILE A 453 37.48 2.36 -14.30
CA ILE A 453 36.31 1.64 -14.68
C ILE A 453 36.57 1.04 -16.08
N PRO A 454 36.58 -0.30 -16.23
CA PRO A 454 36.66 -0.92 -17.55
C PRO A 454 35.59 -0.35 -18.44
N ALA A 455 35.94 0.17 -19.60
CA ALA A 455 34.96 0.65 -20.57
C ALA A 455 33.89 -0.44 -20.78
N PRO A 456 32.59 -0.09 -20.79
CA PRO A 456 31.53 -1.06 -21.01
C PRO A 456 31.83 -1.86 -22.27
N PRO A 457 31.63 -3.18 -22.28
CA PRO A 457 31.91 -4.02 -23.41
C PRO A 457 31.18 -3.49 -24.64
N LYS A 458 31.93 -3.21 -25.70
CA LYS A 458 31.34 -2.75 -26.97
C LYS A 458 30.20 -3.71 -27.34
N PRO A 459 28.99 -3.20 -27.66
CA PRO A 459 27.90 -4.06 -28.08
C PRO A 459 28.36 -4.96 -29.23
N PRO A 460 28.00 -6.25 -29.23
CA PRO A 460 28.41 -7.16 -30.26
C PRO A 460 27.98 -6.61 -31.63
N ARG A 461 28.95 -6.48 -32.55
CA ARG A 461 28.63 -6.10 -33.92
C ARG A 461 27.68 -7.15 -34.50
N VAL A 462 26.43 -6.80 -34.69
CA VAL A 462 25.47 -7.59 -35.45
C VAL A 462 26.02 -7.67 -36.87
N LYS A 463 26.50 -8.84 -37.28
CA LYS A 463 26.80 -9.09 -38.69
C LYS A 463 25.47 -9.05 -39.45
N VAL A 464 25.25 -7.99 -40.19
CA VAL A 464 24.14 -7.93 -41.15
C VAL A 464 24.40 -9.03 -42.18
N PRO A 465 23.47 -9.97 -42.39
CA PRO A 465 23.59 -10.95 -43.44
C PRO A 465 23.64 -10.19 -44.81
N PRO A 466 24.43 -10.64 -45.80
CA PRO A 466 24.41 -10.06 -47.13
C PRO A 466 22.99 -10.19 -47.71
N ALA A 467 22.53 -9.11 -48.37
CA ALA A 467 21.28 -9.10 -49.11
C ALA A 467 21.25 -10.25 -50.12
N PRO A 468 20.10 -10.94 -50.31
CA PRO A 468 20.00 -11.97 -51.34
C PRO A 468 20.22 -11.32 -52.67
N GLY A 469 21.27 -11.80 -53.37
CA GLY A 469 21.61 -11.37 -54.73
C GLY A 469 20.51 -11.79 -55.71
N ASP A 470 20.16 -10.86 -56.61
CA ASP A 470 19.30 -11.12 -57.73
C ASP A 470 19.91 -12.25 -58.56
N SER A 471 19.19 -13.37 -58.66
CA SER A 471 19.48 -14.43 -59.61
C SER A 471 19.08 -13.93 -61.00
N GLU A 472 20.08 -13.52 -61.77
CA GLU A 472 19.91 -13.33 -63.20
C GLU A 472 19.45 -14.63 -63.86
N GLU A 473 18.36 -14.54 -64.59
CA GLU A 473 17.93 -15.51 -65.60
C GLU A 473 19.02 -15.72 -66.68
N ASN A 474 19.32 -16.96 -66.95
CA ASN A 474 19.63 -17.47 -68.29
C ASN A 474 19.27 -18.93 -68.40
#